data_90f29dbf8d4293ce3c9e66d2928ead37
#
_entry.id   90f29dbf8d4293ce3c9e66d2928ead37
#
_cell.length_a   1.000
_cell.length_b   1.000
_cell.length_c   1.000
_cell.angle_alpha   90.00
_cell.angle_beta   90.00
_cell.angle_gamma   90.00
#
_symmetry.space_group_name_H-M   'P 1'
#
loop_
_entity.id
_entity.type
_entity.pdbx_description
1 polymer ?
#
loop_
_entity_poly.entity_id
_entity_poly.type
_entity_poly.pdbx_seq_one_letter_code
_entity_poly.pdbx_strand_id
1 'polypeptide(L)'
;MRYVLFDNECDAANSVAASGERDWLANRSCGADNTHAGKVMDHVKYCAGYKFQVVEDYSVDVGFKPPLTVAVGEWVSLSDQGILTAKAGYAWDGASGPIEQTPDVIRGSLVHDCLYQLMRAGLLDQSYREQADDVLKRICIEDGMSHWYAQAIFDAVRAFGAPSAAVGALPYPVLTAP
;
A
#
# COMPACT_ATOMS: atom_id res chain seq x y z
N MET A 1 15.30 -2.39 -15.84
CA MET A 1 14.14 -2.88 -15.07
C MET A 1 14.54 -2.76 -13.59
N ARG A 2 14.07 -1.74 -12.88
CA ARG A 2 14.40 -1.56 -11.46
C ARG A 2 13.31 -2.23 -10.64
N TYR A 3 13.65 -3.31 -9.96
CA TYR A 3 12.79 -3.90 -8.95
C TYR A 3 12.93 -3.09 -7.66
N VAL A 4 11.81 -2.64 -7.12
CA VAL A 4 11.79 -1.95 -5.84
C VAL A 4 11.67 -2.99 -4.74
N LEU A 5 12.71 -3.11 -3.93
CA LEU A 5 12.72 -3.94 -2.73
C LEU A 5 12.03 -3.16 -1.61
N PHE A 6 11.02 -3.75 -1.02
CA PHE A 6 10.45 -3.25 0.23
C PHE A 6 11.36 -3.70 1.38
N ASP A 7 12.06 -2.78 2.00
CA ASP A 7 12.66 -3.02 3.31
C ASP A 7 11.53 -3.09 4.33
N ASN A 8 11.14 -4.31 4.70
CA ASN A 8 10.29 -4.58 5.85
C ASN A 8 11.17 -4.62 7.11
N GLU A 9 11.72 -3.52 7.53
CA GLU A 9 12.08 -3.35 8.93
C GLU A 9 10.93 -2.59 9.60
N CYS A 10 10.22 -3.31 10.47
CA CYS A 10 9.28 -2.75 11.43
C CYS A 10 10.04 -1.86 12.42
N ASP A 11 10.19 -0.59 12.11
CA ASP A 11 10.32 0.46 13.11
C ASP A 11 9.02 1.28 13.13
N ALA A 12 7.97 0.64 13.62
CA ALA A 12 6.77 1.33 14.08
C ALA A 12 7.03 1.85 15.50
N ALA A 13 7.86 2.86 15.62
CA ALA A 13 7.95 3.63 16.85
C ALA A 13 8.30 5.07 16.56
N ASN A 14 7.30 5.93 16.79
CA ASN A 14 7.44 7.37 16.99
C ASN A 14 7.74 8.26 15.77
N SER A 15 6.68 8.81 15.18
CA SER A 15 6.67 10.25 14.92
C SER A 15 5.25 10.80 14.94
N VAL A 16 4.75 11.08 16.12
CA VAL A 16 3.78 12.17 16.31
C VAL A 16 4.59 13.45 16.16
N ALA A 17 4.61 14.03 14.97
CA ALA A 17 5.16 15.35 14.75
C ALA A 17 4.07 16.38 14.99
N ALA A 18 4.12 16.99 16.17
CA ALA A 18 3.41 18.23 16.48
C ALA A 18 3.93 19.36 15.57
N SER A 19 2.98 20.17 15.10
CA SER A 19 3.16 21.47 14.45
C SER A 19 4.24 22.34 15.09
N GLY A 20 5.12 22.93 14.28
CA GLY A 20 6.05 23.97 14.73
C GLY A 20 6.94 24.42 13.60
N GLU A 21 6.53 25.51 12.91
CA GLU A 21 7.45 26.32 12.10
C GLU A 21 8.69 26.67 12.91
N ARG A 22 9.86 26.51 12.33
CA ARG A 22 10.98 27.48 12.37
C ARG A 22 12.34 26.85 12.03
N ASP A 23 13.05 27.54 11.14
CA ASP A 23 14.52 27.59 11.02
C ASP A 23 15.28 26.36 10.50
N TRP A 24 15.33 26.25 9.18
CA TRP A 24 16.37 25.46 8.53
C TRP A 24 17.46 26.31 7.81
N LEU A 25 17.76 27.49 8.36
CA LEU A 25 18.91 28.31 7.92
C LEU A 25 19.81 28.65 9.10
N ALA A 26 20.49 27.67 9.68
CA ALA A 26 21.76 27.85 10.41
C ALA A 26 22.18 26.52 11.06
N ASN A 27 22.88 25.68 10.36
CA ASN A 27 24.12 25.11 10.88
C ASN A 27 24.79 24.21 9.83
N ARG A 28 25.60 24.81 8.98
CA ARG A 28 26.66 24.08 8.27
C ARG A 28 27.87 24.01 9.22
N SER A 29 27.98 22.93 9.96
CA SER A 29 29.25 22.49 10.45
C SER A 29 29.53 21.09 9.92
N CYS A 30 30.56 21.01 9.10
CA CYS A 30 31.10 19.78 8.57
C CYS A 30 31.55 18.87 9.72
N GLY A 31 30.81 17.80 9.93
CA GLY A 31 31.28 16.59 10.59
C GLY A 31 30.99 15.45 9.63
N ALA A 32 31.96 15.12 8.82
CA ALA A 32 31.89 13.98 7.92
C ALA A 32 32.09 12.71 8.76
N ASP A 33 31.05 12.21 9.42
CA ASP A 33 30.98 10.83 9.86
C ASP A 33 30.14 10.04 8.85
N ASN A 34 30.79 9.72 7.76
CA ASN A 34 30.26 8.83 6.71
C ASN A 34 30.42 7.36 7.15
N THR A 35 29.70 6.95 8.20
CA THR A 35 29.68 5.55 8.67
C THR A 35 28.39 4.80 8.31
N HIS A 36 27.70 5.21 7.26
CA HIS A 36 26.75 4.33 6.57
C HIS A 36 27.43 3.64 5.40
N ALA A 37 28.54 2.95 5.68
CA ALA A 37 28.97 1.86 4.81
C ALA A 37 27.90 0.78 4.92
N GLY A 38 26.96 0.75 3.96
CA GLY A 38 25.93 -0.26 3.90
C GLY A 38 26.56 -1.63 4.07
N LYS A 39 26.08 -2.42 5.03
CA LYS A 39 26.55 -3.79 5.25
C LYS A 39 26.43 -4.53 3.92
N VAL A 40 27.57 -4.93 3.35
CA VAL A 40 27.55 -5.80 2.18
C VAL A 40 26.96 -7.14 2.62
N MET A 41 25.81 -7.48 2.04
CA MET A 41 25.09 -8.73 2.30
C MET A 41 25.49 -9.74 1.22
N ASP A 42 25.70 -10.97 1.61
CA ASP A 42 25.99 -12.10 0.72
C ASP A 42 24.73 -12.83 0.25
N HIS A 43 23.57 -12.33 0.67
CA HIS A 43 22.27 -12.88 0.30
C HIS A 43 21.26 -11.75 0.08
N VAL A 44 20.23 -12.03 -0.70
CA VAL A 44 19.08 -11.14 -0.92
C VAL A 44 17.82 -11.73 -0.31
N LYS A 45 17.05 -10.90 0.40
CA LYS A 45 15.67 -11.22 0.81
C LYS A 45 14.71 -10.67 -0.23
N TYR A 46 13.74 -11.44 -0.65
CA TYR A 46 12.79 -11.04 -1.67
C TYR A 46 11.41 -11.67 -1.45
N CYS A 47 10.39 -11.06 -2.03
CA CYS A 47 9.05 -11.62 -2.16
C CYS A 47 8.73 -11.86 -3.63
N ALA A 48 8.10 -12.99 -3.94
CA ALA A 48 7.56 -13.28 -5.25
C ALA A 48 6.02 -13.17 -5.20
N GLY A 49 5.37 -12.89 -6.34
CA GLY A 49 3.91 -12.87 -6.44
C GLY A 49 3.33 -11.63 -7.11
N TYR A 50 4.05 -10.51 -7.12
CA TYR A 50 3.59 -9.30 -7.80
C TYR A 50 3.53 -9.51 -9.32
N LYS A 51 2.40 -9.13 -9.93
CA LYS A 51 2.13 -9.30 -11.36
C LYS A 51 2.09 -7.97 -12.12
N PHE A 52 1.74 -6.90 -11.43
CA PHE A 52 1.51 -5.58 -12.01
C PHE A 52 2.36 -4.53 -11.30
N GLN A 53 2.66 -3.45 -12.00
CA GLN A 53 3.38 -2.30 -11.46
C GLN A 53 2.79 -1.01 -12.01
N VAL A 54 2.56 -0.03 -11.15
CA VAL A 54 2.11 1.32 -11.54
C VAL A 54 3.23 2.03 -12.31
N VAL A 55 2.91 2.55 -13.48
CA VAL A 55 3.88 3.23 -14.38
C VAL A 55 3.96 4.74 -14.12
N GLU A 56 2.85 5.34 -13.75
CA GLU A 56 2.73 6.77 -13.40
C GLU A 56 1.90 6.91 -12.12
N ASP A 57 2.09 8.01 -11.37
CA ASP A 57 1.35 8.25 -10.15
C ASP A 57 -0.16 8.19 -10.39
N TYR A 58 -0.85 7.40 -9.62
CA TYR A 58 -2.30 7.22 -9.71
C TYR A 58 -2.97 7.73 -8.43
N SER A 59 -3.99 8.58 -8.58
CA SER A 59 -4.77 9.09 -7.43
C SER A 59 -6.26 8.91 -7.66
N VAL A 60 -6.99 8.60 -6.58
CA VAL A 60 -8.45 8.39 -6.61
C VAL A 60 -9.09 8.80 -5.28
N ASP A 61 -10.30 9.34 -5.34
CA ASP A 61 -11.14 9.55 -4.17
C ASP A 61 -11.76 8.22 -3.74
N VAL A 62 -11.43 7.77 -2.52
CA VAL A 62 -11.97 6.51 -1.98
C VAL A 62 -13.37 6.67 -1.37
N GLY A 63 -13.89 7.89 -1.25
CA GLY A 63 -15.23 8.17 -0.75
C GLY A 63 -15.37 8.16 0.78
N PHE A 64 -14.27 7.95 1.51
CA PHE A 64 -14.21 8.09 2.96
C PHE A 64 -12.97 8.87 3.39
N LYS A 65 -13.00 9.44 4.60
CA LYS A 65 -11.95 10.32 5.11
C LYS A 65 -11.38 9.76 6.40
N PRO A 66 -10.09 9.37 6.43
CA PRO A 66 -9.46 9.03 7.70
C PRO A 66 -9.23 10.29 8.54
N PRO A 67 -9.05 10.17 9.87
CA PRO A 67 -8.86 11.33 10.74
C PRO A 67 -7.55 12.09 10.48
N LEU A 68 -6.57 11.44 9.86
CA LEU A 68 -5.25 11.99 9.54
C LEU A 68 -4.79 11.46 8.18
N THR A 69 -3.95 12.22 7.51
CA THR A 69 -3.19 11.73 6.36
C THR A 69 -2.23 10.64 6.81
N VAL A 70 -2.24 9.51 6.14
CA VAL A 70 -1.39 8.34 6.44
C VAL A 70 -0.63 7.92 5.18
N ALA A 71 0.57 7.38 5.36
CA ALA A 71 1.39 6.90 4.25
C ALA A 71 2.27 5.72 4.67
N VAL A 72 2.47 4.77 3.77
CA VAL A 72 3.42 3.67 3.92
C VAL A 72 4.57 3.85 2.94
N GLY A 73 5.75 4.13 3.49
CA GLY A 73 6.91 4.52 2.69
C GLY A 73 6.60 5.71 1.76
N GLU A 74 7.22 5.70 0.59
CA GLU A 74 6.96 6.69 -0.47
C GLU A 74 5.90 6.23 -1.49
N TRP A 75 5.35 5.02 -1.31
CA TRP A 75 4.61 4.32 -2.35
C TRP A 75 3.11 4.52 -2.29
N VAL A 76 2.53 4.56 -1.10
CA VAL A 76 1.08 4.67 -0.89
C VAL A 76 0.78 5.70 0.17
N SER A 77 -0.13 6.62 -0.13
CA SER A 77 -0.65 7.57 0.84
C SER A 77 -2.17 7.71 0.71
N LEU A 78 -2.83 7.97 1.84
CA LEU A 78 -4.25 8.31 1.91
C LEU A 78 -4.37 9.61 2.71
N SER A 79 -4.85 10.66 2.05
CA SER A 79 -5.05 11.96 2.71
C SER A 79 -6.27 11.96 3.61
N ASP A 80 -6.30 12.89 4.57
CA ASP A 80 -7.48 13.19 5.40
C ASP A 80 -8.69 13.70 4.60
N GLN A 81 -8.48 14.04 3.32
CA GLN A 81 -9.56 14.38 2.39
C GLN A 81 -10.10 13.17 1.61
N GLY A 82 -9.53 11.98 1.83
CA GLY A 82 -9.97 10.74 1.17
C GLY A 82 -9.34 10.50 -0.20
N ILE A 83 -8.23 11.17 -0.52
CA ILE A 83 -7.49 10.92 -1.76
C ILE A 83 -6.40 9.90 -1.49
N LEU A 84 -6.55 8.72 -2.09
CA LEU A 84 -5.51 7.69 -2.14
C LEU A 84 -4.57 7.96 -3.31
N THR A 85 -3.27 7.87 -3.08
CA THR A 85 -2.25 7.96 -4.12
C THR A 85 -1.35 6.73 -4.08
N ALA A 86 -1.23 6.04 -5.23
CA ALA A 86 -0.24 5.01 -5.49
C ALA A 86 0.83 5.59 -6.42
N LYS A 87 2.10 5.54 -6.00
CA LYS A 87 3.22 6.10 -6.77
C LYS A 87 3.67 5.16 -7.88
N ALA A 88 4.23 5.76 -8.94
CA ALA A 88 4.94 5.01 -9.97
C ALA A 88 5.99 4.08 -9.35
N GLY A 89 5.96 2.81 -9.73
CA GLY A 89 6.80 1.78 -9.12
C GLY A 89 6.08 0.89 -8.09
N TYR A 90 4.97 1.31 -7.53
CA TYR A 90 4.17 0.44 -6.65
C TYR A 90 3.75 -0.83 -7.40
N ALA A 91 3.91 -1.98 -6.74
CA ALA A 91 3.63 -3.29 -7.33
C ALA A 91 2.58 -4.05 -6.52
N TRP A 92 1.68 -4.75 -7.23
CA TRP A 92 0.62 -5.56 -6.61
C TRP A 92 0.37 -6.83 -7.43
N ASP A 93 -0.40 -7.76 -6.90
CA ASP A 93 -0.67 -9.06 -7.52
C ASP A 93 -2.00 -9.13 -8.28
N GLY A 94 -2.77 -8.06 -8.29
CA GLY A 94 -4.11 -8.02 -8.86
C GLY A 94 -5.17 -8.54 -7.90
N ALA A 95 -6.32 -8.90 -8.42
CA ALA A 95 -7.39 -9.49 -7.63
C ALA A 95 -6.98 -10.89 -7.12
N SER A 96 -7.11 -11.11 -5.82
CA SER A 96 -6.74 -12.37 -5.18
C SER A 96 -7.80 -13.46 -5.40
N GLY A 97 -7.36 -14.73 -5.36
CA GLY A 97 -8.25 -15.89 -5.51
C GLY A 97 -8.54 -16.25 -6.97
N PRO A 98 -9.67 -16.91 -7.26
CA PRO A 98 -10.02 -17.38 -8.61
C PRO A 98 -10.60 -16.27 -9.51
N ILE A 99 -10.31 -15.00 -9.23
CA ILE A 99 -10.81 -13.86 -9.99
C ILE A 99 -9.92 -13.66 -11.22
N GLU A 100 -10.56 -13.63 -12.39
CA GLU A 100 -9.87 -13.35 -13.64
C GLU A 100 -9.37 -11.89 -13.65
N GLN A 101 -8.13 -11.69 -14.12
CA GLN A 101 -7.49 -10.37 -14.18
C GLN A 101 -7.93 -9.60 -15.43
N THR A 102 -9.22 -9.27 -15.49
CA THR A 102 -9.82 -8.50 -16.58
C THR A 102 -9.55 -6.99 -16.39
N PRO A 103 -9.56 -6.17 -17.46
CA PRO A 103 -9.31 -4.72 -17.33
C PRO A 103 -10.19 -4.00 -16.31
N ASP A 104 -11.44 -4.48 -16.13
CA ASP A 104 -12.44 -3.91 -15.23
C ASP A 104 -12.23 -4.25 -13.74
N VAL A 105 -11.24 -5.11 -13.40
CA VAL A 105 -10.87 -5.39 -12.01
C VAL A 105 -9.52 -4.76 -11.62
N ILE A 106 -8.67 -4.43 -12.60
CA ILE A 106 -7.27 -4.04 -12.36
C ILE A 106 -7.18 -2.78 -11.48
N ARG A 107 -7.92 -1.71 -11.82
CA ARG A 107 -7.89 -0.46 -11.08
C ARG A 107 -8.47 -0.63 -9.67
N GLY A 108 -9.57 -1.36 -9.55
CA GLY A 108 -10.19 -1.70 -8.27
C GLY A 108 -9.24 -2.48 -7.36
N SER A 109 -8.57 -3.50 -7.89
CA SER A 109 -7.61 -4.31 -7.13
C SER A 109 -6.40 -3.51 -6.65
N LEU A 110 -5.86 -2.59 -7.48
CA LEU A 110 -4.79 -1.67 -7.06
C LEU A 110 -5.19 -0.86 -5.83
N VAL A 111 -6.35 -0.20 -5.89
CA VAL A 111 -6.84 0.65 -4.80
C VAL A 111 -7.09 -0.16 -3.53
N HIS A 112 -7.68 -1.34 -3.67
CA HIS A 112 -7.95 -2.25 -2.57
C HIS A 112 -6.65 -2.72 -1.89
N ASP A 113 -5.65 -3.11 -2.67
CA ASP A 113 -4.36 -3.56 -2.14
C ASP A 113 -3.62 -2.43 -1.40
N CYS A 114 -3.68 -1.20 -1.93
CA CYS A 114 -3.14 -0.02 -1.25
C CYS A 114 -3.82 0.23 0.11
N LEU A 115 -5.16 0.17 0.17
CA LEU A 115 -5.91 0.33 1.42
C LEU A 115 -5.59 -0.78 2.43
N TYR A 116 -5.52 -2.02 1.97
CA TYR A 116 -5.15 -3.15 2.80
C TYR A 116 -3.70 -3.05 3.30
N GLN A 117 -2.79 -2.52 2.49
CA GLN A 117 -1.41 -2.28 2.91
C GLN A 117 -1.34 -1.24 4.04
N LEU A 118 -2.11 -0.16 3.96
CA LEU A 118 -2.21 0.81 5.06
C LEU A 118 -2.76 0.17 6.34
N MET A 119 -3.73 -0.76 6.22
CA MET A 119 -4.24 -1.51 7.37
C MET A 119 -3.19 -2.48 7.94
N ARG A 120 -2.47 -3.23 7.08
CA ARG A 120 -1.37 -4.12 7.51
C ARG A 120 -0.28 -3.38 8.25
N ALA A 121 0.02 -2.16 7.81
CA ALA A 121 0.99 -1.28 8.46
C ALA A 121 0.48 -0.65 9.78
N GLY A 122 -0.79 -0.87 10.15
CA GLY A 122 -1.41 -0.27 11.34
C GLY A 122 -1.68 1.24 11.21
N LEU A 123 -1.62 1.78 9.99
CA LEU A 123 -1.80 3.20 9.69
C LEU A 123 -3.26 3.56 9.40
N LEU A 124 -4.04 2.61 8.89
CA LEU A 124 -5.48 2.72 8.68
C LEU A 124 -6.18 1.69 9.56
N ASP A 125 -7.17 2.13 10.35
CA ASP A 125 -7.89 1.25 11.27
C ASP A 125 -8.69 0.17 10.53
N GLN A 126 -8.80 -1.02 11.14
CA GLN A 126 -9.51 -2.17 10.58
C GLN A 126 -11.02 -1.93 10.38
N SER A 127 -11.61 -0.94 11.05
CA SER A 127 -13.00 -0.55 10.84
C SER A 127 -13.26 -0.01 9.43
N TYR A 128 -12.23 0.47 8.73
CA TYR A 128 -12.33 0.91 7.33
C TYR A 128 -12.34 -0.24 6.32
N ARG A 129 -12.16 -1.51 6.74
CA ARG A 129 -12.07 -2.65 5.82
C ARG A 129 -13.30 -2.81 4.94
N GLU A 130 -14.52 -2.65 5.50
CA GLU A 130 -15.74 -2.74 4.71
C GLU A 130 -15.81 -1.65 3.64
N GLN A 131 -15.42 -0.42 4.00
CA GLN A 131 -15.37 0.70 3.06
C GLN A 131 -14.32 0.46 1.95
N ALA A 132 -13.16 -0.14 2.29
CA ALA A 132 -12.16 -0.53 1.30
C ALA A 132 -12.69 -1.58 0.31
N ASP A 133 -13.43 -2.56 0.80
CA ASP A 133 -14.08 -3.59 -0.02
C ASP A 133 -15.19 -2.99 -0.91
N ASP A 134 -15.96 -2.01 -0.40
CA ASP A 134 -16.95 -1.25 -1.19
C ASP A 134 -16.29 -0.40 -2.27
N VAL A 135 -15.13 0.19 -2.01
CA VAL A 135 -14.34 0.93 -3.02
C VAL A 135 -13.93 0.01 -4.17
N LEU A 136 -13.45 -1.20 -3.88
CA LEU A 136 -13.16 -2.20 -4.91
C LEU A 136 -14.39 -2.46 -5.79
N LYS A 137 -15.53 -2.79 -5.18
CA LYS A 137 -16.79 -3.03 -5.91
C LYS A 137 -17.19 -1.84 -6.77
N ARG A 138 -17.18 -0.63 -6.20
CA ARG A 138 -17.54 0.61 -6.90
C ARG A 138 -16.67 0.82 -8.14
N ILE A 139 -15.36 0.73 -7.98
CA ILE A 139 -14.42 0.94 -9.08
C ILE A 139 -14.58 -0.12 -10.18
N CYS A 140 -14.78 -1.39 -9.82
CA CYS A 140 -15.05 -2.43 -10.80
C CYS A 140 -16.31 -2.13 -11.64
N ILE A 141 -17.38 -1.64 -11.01
CA ILE A 141 -18.60 -1.23 -11.70
C ILE A 141 -18.36 -0.02 -12.62
N GLU A 142 -17.63 0.99 -12.13
CA GLU A 142 -17.23 2.17 -12.92
C GLU A 142 -16.45 1.77 -14.18
N ASP A 143 -15.64 0.71 -14.09
CA ASP A 143 -14.82 0.17 -15.19
C ASP A 143 -15.56 -0.79 -16.13
N GLY A 144 -16.86 -1.01 -15.87
CA GLY A 144 -17.73 -1.79 -16.77
C GLY A 144 -18.07 -3.20 -16.29
N MET A 145 -17.61 -3.61 -15.11
CA MET A 145 -18.00 -4.90 -14.54
C MET A 145 -19.48 -4.95 -14.23
N SER A 146 -20.11 -6.10 -14.48
CA SER A 146 -21.52 -6.28 -14.12
C SER A 146 -21.74 -6.20 -12.62
N HIS A 147 -22.83 -5.58 -12.19
CA HIS A 147 -23.15 -5.39 -10.77
C HIS A 147 -23.17 -6.69 -9.97
N TRP A 148 -23.71 -7.79 -10.55
CA TRP A 148 -23.77 -9.07 -9.85
C TRP A 148 -22.38 -9.66 -9.62
N TYR A 149 -21.45 -9.50 -10.59
CA TYR A 149 -20.09 -10.03 -10.45
C TYR A 149 -19.26 -9.19 -9.48
N ALA A 150 -19.36 -7.87 -9.57
CA ALA A 150 -18.75 -6.96 -8.58
C ALA A 150 -19.26 -7.24 -7.16
N GLN A 151 -20.55 -7.55 -7.00
CA GLN A 151 -21.10 -7.95 -5.69
C GLN A 151 -20.52 -9.29 -5.23
N ALA A 152 -20.36 -10.28 -6.12
CA ALA A 152 -19.75 -11.56 -5.75
C ALA A 152 -18.29 -11.41 -5.32
N ILE A 153 -17.52 -10.50 -5.97
CA ILE A 153 -16.16 -10.15 -5.54
C ILE A 153 -16.18 -9.51 -4.16
N PHE A 154 -17.05 -8.54 -3.94
CA PHE A 154 -17.23 -7.91 -2.62
C PHE A 154 -17.52 -8.94 -1.52
N ASP A 155 -18.49 -9.82 -1.74
CA ASP A 155 -18.84 -10.85 -0.78
C ASP A 155 -17.65 -11.79 -0.48
N ALA A 156 -16.86 -12.13 -1.50
CA ALA A 156 -15.67 -12.95 -1.34
C ALA A 156 -14.58 -12.24 -0.51
N VAL A 157 -14.27 -10.96 -0.79
CA VAL A 157 -13.27 -10.23 0.01
C VAL A 157 -13.77 -9.96 1.42
N ARG A 158 -15.09 -9.75 1.63
CA ARG A 158 -15.68 -9.66 2.97
C ARG A 158 -15.48 -10.96 3.76
N ALA A 159 -15.71 -12.11 3.12
CA ALA A 159 -15.63 -13.43 3.76
C ALA A 159 -14.19 -13.86 4.04
N PHE A 160 -13.25 -13.57 3.14
CA PHE A 160 -11.91 -14.18 3.17
C PHE A 160 -10.77 -13.17 3.33
N GLY A 161 -10.98 -11.86 3.11
CA GLY A 161 -9.93 -10.84 3.08
C GLY A 161 -9.37 -10.43 4.44
N ALA A 162 -10.05 -10.71 5.56
CA ALA A 162 -9.64 -10.25 6.87
C ALA A 162 -8.18 -10.60 7.26
N PRO A 163 -7.67 -11.81 7.01
CA PRO A 163 -6.26 -12.13 7.30
C PRO A 163 -5.28 -11.27 6.51
N SER A 164 -5.61 -10.90 5.28
CA SER A 164 -4.74 -10.08 4.41
C SER A 164 -4.69 -8.60 4.82
N ALA A 165 -5.69 -8.11 5.56
CA ALA A 165 -5.72 -6.75 6.09
C ALA A 165 -5.16 -6.66 7.52
N ALA A 166 -4.94 -7.79 8.21
CA ALA A 166 -4.53 -7.82 9.61
C ALA A 166 -3.17 -7.11 9.81
N VAL A 167 -3.04 -6.38 10.91
CA VAL A 167 -1.79 -5.67 11.25
C VAL A 167 -0.61 -6.65 11.31
N GLY A 168 0.47 -6.32 10.62
CA GLY A 168 1.66 -7.17 10.52
C GLY A 168 1.52 -8.35 9.55
N ALA A 169 0.40 -8.51 8.85
CA ALA A 169 0.24 -9.55 7.84
C ALA A 169 1.23 -9.33 6.69
N LEU A 170 1.91 -10.39 6.28
CA LEU A 170 2.76 -10.39 5.09
C LEU A 170 1.95 -10.95 3.92
N PRO A 171 1.83 -10.24 2.80
CA PRO A 171 1.09 -10.73 1.63
C PRO A 171 1.76 -11.95 1.01
N TYR A 172 3.09 -12.04 1.12
CA TYR A 172 3.90 -13.14 0.63
C TYR A 172 4.99 -13.53 1.62
N PRO A 173 5.43 -14.80 1.62
CA PRO A 173 6.57 -15.21 2.41
C PRO A 173 7.83 -14.49 1.93
N VAL A 174 8.67 -14.07 2.88
CA VAL A 174 10.01 -13.56 2.58
C VAL A 174 10.90 -14.76 2.25
N LEU A 175 11.48 -14.73 1.08
CA LEU A 175 12.44 -15.74 0.59
C LEU A 175 13.86 -15.19 0.69
N THR A 176 14.83 -16.07 0.77
CA THR A 176 16.24 -15.68 0.79
C THR A 176 16.99 -16.46 -0.31
N ALA A 177 17.80 -15.75 -1.07
CA ALA A 177 18.71 -16.34 -2.05
C ALA A 177 20.15 -15.89 -1.77
N PRO A 178 21.15 -16.74 -2.12
CA PRO A 178 22.55 -16.37 -2.04
C PRO A 178 22.89 -15.16 -2.88
#